data_c7368ca6d553911a5aca2ddb1f5ce5cf
#
_entry.id   c7368ca6d553911a5aca2ddb1f5ce5cf
#
_cell.length_a   1.000
_cell.length_b   1.000
_cell.length_c   1.000
_cell.angle_alpha   90.00
_cell.angle_beta   90.00
_cell.angle_gamma   90.00
#
_symmetry.space_group_name_H-M   'P 1'
#
loop_
_entity.id
_entity.type
_entity.pdbx_description
1 polymer ?
#
loop_
_entity_poly.entity_id
_entity_poly.type
_entity_poly.pdbx_seq_one_letter_code
_entity_poly.pdbx_strand_id
1 'polypeptide(L)'
;HSKLSLAGQSTRSVQFLSDQAMLDVFVIAGDTMEEILRGYRDLTGYPSMPPLWSFGIWMSRMTYFSADEVNEICDRMRAEHYPCDVIHLDTGWFKTDWLCEWKFNEERFPDPKGLSKD
;
A
#
# COMPACT_ATOMS: atom_id res chain seq x y z
N HIS A 1 13.38 18.88 11.26
CA HIS A 1 13.71 18.12 10.03
C HIS A 1 14.79 17.09 10.32
N SER A 2 14.65 15.90 9.74
CA SER A 2 15.66 14.83 9.83
C SER A 2 16.19 14.50 8.44
N LYS A 3 17.49 14.21 8.36
CA LYS A 3 18.15 13.80 7.12
C LYS A 3 18.88 12.49 7.34
N LEU A 4 18.70 11.55 6.44
CA LEU A 4 19.44 10.30 6.38
C LEU A 4 20.33 10.32 5.13
N SER A 5 21.61 10.07 5.30
CA SER A 5 22.56 9.92 4.20
C SER A 5 23.17 8.51 4.25
N LEU A 6 22.92 7.76 3.21
CA LEU A 6 23.49 6.43 3.01
C LEU A 6 24.68 6.57 2.04
N ALA A 7 25.89 6.44 2.56
CA ALA A 7 27.13 6.51 1.78
C ALA A 7 27.32 7.82 0.96
N GLY A 8 26.60 8.90 1.28
CA GLY A 8 26.65 10.15 0.50
C GLY A 8 27.99 10.90 0.60
N GLN A 9 28.72 10.75 1.71
CA GLN A 9 30.04 11.35 1.91
C GLN A 9 31.18 10.32 1.94
N SER A 10 30.88 9.09 2.29
CA SER A 10 31.82 7.99 2.34
C SER A 10 31.06 6.66 2.16
N THR A 11 31.62 5.78 1.36
CA THR A 11 31.06 4.43 1.11
C THR A 11 30.98 3.55 2.38
N ARG A 12 31.60 4.00 3.46
CA ARG A 12 31.68 3.28 4.74
C ARG A 12 30.91 3.95 5.86
N SER A 13 30.12 4.99 5.56
CA SER A 13 29.40 5.74 6.60
C SER A 13 27.93 5.88 6.29
N VAL A 14 27.15 5.79 7.35
CA VAL A 14 25.75 6.21 7.38
C VAL A 14 25.65 7.38 8.34
N GLN A 15 25.02 8.46 7.91
CA GLN A 15 24.83 9.66 8.74
C GLN A 15 23.35 9.88 8.97
N PHE A 16 23.00 10.10 10.20
CA PHE A 16 21.68 10.52 10.61
C PHE A 16 21.80 11.88 11.29
N LEU A 17 21.12 12.88 10.74
CA LEU A 17 21.08 14.24 11.26
C LEU A 17 19.66 14.56 11.71
N SER A 18 19.52 15.05 12.93
CA SER A 18 18.26 15.52 13.47
C SER A 18 18.45 16.86 14.17
N ASP A 19 17.51 17.77 13.98
CA ASP A 19 17.43 19.04 14.71
C ASP A 19 16.63 18.90 16.03
N GLN A 20 16.20 17.69 16.37
CA GLN A 20 15.55 17.39 17.64
C GLN A 20 16.56 17.29 18.78
N ALA A 21 16.15 17.69 19.98
CA ALA A 21 16.98 17.62 21.19
C ALA A 21 17.22 16.19 21.69
N MET A 22 16.37 15.24 21.27
CA MET A 22 16.44 13.83 21.64
C MET A 22 16.36 12.95 20.40
N LEU A 23 17.08 11.85 20.44
CA LEU A 23 17.08 10.82 19.41
C LEU A 23 17.09 9.46 20.09
N ASP A 24 16.04 8.68 19.86
CA ASP A 24 16.00 7.28 20.27
C ASP A 24 16.55 6.40 19.13
N VAL A 25 17.54 5.59 19.45
CA VAL A 25 18.16 4.68 18.49
C VAL A 25 18.05 3.26 19.02
N PHE A 26 17.41 2.40 18.23
CA PHE A 26 17.31 0.98 18.50
C PHE A 26 18.28 0.21 17.59
N VAL A 27 19.18 -0.55 18.21
CA VAL A 27 20.09 -1.44 17.48
C VAL A 27 19.66 -2.88 17.76
N ILE A 28 19.27 -3.56 16.70
CA ILE A 28 18.83 -4.96 16.79
C ILE A 28 19.93 -5.82 16.19
N ALA A 29 20.52 -6.66 17.03
CA ALA A 29 21.56 -7.60 16.63
C ALA A 29 21.04 -9.02 16.56
N GLY A 30 21.62 -9.82 15.70
CA GLY A 30 21.36 -11.25 15.54
C GLY A 30 22.40 -11.89 14.64
N ASP A 31 22.62 -13.18 14.79
CA ASP A 31 23.57 -13.93 13.98
C ASP A 31 23.02 -14.22 12.57
N THR A 32 21.69 -14.17 12.41
CA THR A 32 21.00 -14.38 11.15
C THR A 32 20.02 -13.24 10.85
N MET A 33 19.69 -13.06 9.58
CA MET A 33 18.66 -12.09 9.14
C MET A 33 17.29 -12.38 9.80
N GLU A 34 16.97 -13.65 9.98
CA GLU A 34 15.72 -14.08 10.61
C GLU A 34 15.63 -13.63 12.08
N GLU A 35 16.72 -13.75 12.83
CA GLU A 35 16.80 -13.28 14.21
C GLU A 35 16.66 -11.76 14.32
N ILE A 36 17.30 -11.02 13.42
CA ILE A 36 17.17 -9.56 13.35
C ILE A 36 15.72 -9.16 13.03
N LEU A 37 15.07 -9.81 12.07
CA LEU A 37 13.67 -9.56 11.73
C LEU A 37 12.73 -9.93 12.88
N ARG A 38 13.03 -11.01 13.61
CA ARG A 38 12.25 -11.39 14.80
C ARG A 38 12.36 -10.31 15.88
N GLY A 39 13.58 -9.90 16.22
CA GLY A 39 13.80 -8.82 17.18
C GLY A 39 13.13 -7.50 16.78
N TYR A 40 13.13 -7.17 15.50
CA TYR A 40 12.39 -6.01 14.99
C TYR A 40 10.87 -6.15 15.21
N ARG A 41 10.31 -7.31 14.90
CA ARG A 41 8.87 -7.59 15.10
C ARG A 41 8.46 -7.60 16.56
N ASP A 42 9.32 -8.06 17.44
CA ASP A 42 9.07 -8.04 18.90
C ASP A 42 8.92 -6.60 19.43
N LEU A 43 9.63 -5.64 18.81
CA LEU A 43 9.50 -4.22 19.13
C LEU A 43 8.33 -3.53 18.45
N THR A 44 8.05 -3.86 17.20
CA THR A 44 7.10 -3.13 16.34
C THR A 44 5.75 -3.83 16.20
N GLY A 45 5.65 -5.09 16.63
CA GLY A 45 4.49 -5.94 16.45
C GLY A 45 4.58 -6.83 15.21
N TYR A 46 3.81 -7.90 15.25
CA TYR A 46 3.70 -8.86 14.15
C TYR A 46 2.56 -8.48 13.21
N PRO A 47 2.73 -8.65 11.89
CA PRO A 47 1.65 -8.42 10.94
C PRO A 47 0.54 -9.46 11.12
N SER A 48 -0.69 -9.08 10.81
CA SER A 48 -1.79 -10.03 10.70
C SER A 48 -1.59 -10.95 9.50
N MET A 49 -2.11 -12.18 9.61
CA MET A 49 -2.12 -13.10 8.48
C MET A 49 -3.05 -12.55 7.38
N PRO A 50 -2.55 -12.25 6.18
CA PRO A 50 -3.40 -11.78 5.11
C PRO A 50 -4.29 -12.89 4.56
N PRO A 51 -5.48 -12.59 4.03
CA PRO A 51 -6.33 -13.58 3.41
C PRO A 51 -5.73 -14.11 2.11
N LEU A 52 -6.06 -15.34 1.76
CA LEU A 52 -5.45 -16.03 0.60
C LEU A 52 -5.63 -15.27 -0.72
N TRP A 53 -6.79 -14.66 -0.93
CA TRP A 53 -7.09 -13.90 -2.14
C TRP A 53 -6.15 -12.70 -2.35
N SER A 54 -5.55 -12.17 -1.29
CA SER A 54 -4.59 -11.06 -1.40
C SER A 54 -3.28 -11.43 -2.09
N PHE A 55 -3.01 -12.72 -2.25
CA PHE A 55 -1.89 -13.24 -3.04
C PHE A 55 -2.27 -13.60 -4.48
N GLY A 56 -3.51 -13.36 -4.87
CA GLY A 56 -4.02 -13.59 -6.20
C GLY A 56 -3.69 -12.47 -7.18
N ILE A 57 -4.47 -12.39 -8.25
CA ILE A 57 -4.24 -11.41 -9.32
C ILE A 57 -4.97 -10.11 -9.00
N TRP A 58 -4.21 -9.03 -8.98
CA TRP A 58 -4.69 -7.67 -8.81
C TRP A 58 -4.75 -6.99 -10.18
N MET A 59 -5.97 -6.72 -10.65
CA MET A 59 -6.17 -5.92 -11.84
C MET A 59 -6.17 -4.44 -11.46
N SER A 60 -5.27 -3.70 -12.07
CA SER A 60 -5.20 -2.25 -11.93
C SER A 60 -4.91 -1.61 -13.28
N ARG A 61 -5.43 -0.41 -13.45
CA ARG A 61 -5.03 0.50 -14.53
C ARG A 61 -4.98 1.91 -13.98
N MET A 62 -4.50 2.87 -14.76
CA MET A 62 -4.30 4.25 -14.31
C MET A 62 -5.55 4.83 -13.63
N THR A 63 -6.75 4.54 -14.12
CA THR A 63 -7.98 4.95 -13.48
C THR A 63 -9.19 4.20 -14.03
N TYR A 64 -10.24 4.11 -13.21
CA TYR A 64 -11.60 3.73 -13.59
C TYR A 64 -12.49 4.96 -13.37
N PHE A 65 -13.33 5.28 -14.35
CA PHE A 65 -14.08 6.53 -14.35
C PHE A 65 -15.48 6.42 -13.74
N SER A 66 -15.96 5.21 -13.47
CA SER A 66 -17.26 5.00 -12.83
C SER A 66 -17.37 3.62 -12.17
N ALA A 67 -18.32 3.47 -11.25
CA ALA A 67 -18.69 2.19 -10.67
C ALA A 67 -19.20 1.21 -11.75
N ASP A 68 -19.98 1.69 -12.72
CA ASP A 68 -20.50 0.86 -13.82
C ASP A 68 -19.37 0.27 -14.66
N GLU A 69 -18.33 1.06 -14.96
CA GLU A 69 -17.16 0.58 -15.68
C GLU A 69 -16.40 -0.51 -14.90
N VAL A 70 -16.29 -0.37 -13.58
CA VAL A 70 -15.67 -1.39 -12.73
C VAL A 70 -16.47 -2.70 -12.79
N ASN A 71 -17.79 -2.62 -12.63
CA ASN A 71 -18.68 -3.78 -12.69
C ASN A 71 -18.62 -4.46 -14.07
N GLU A 72 -18.67 -3.71 -15.15
CA GLU A 72 -18.55 -4.26 -16.52
C GLU A 72 -17.22 -5.03 -16.69
N ILE A 73 -16.12 -4.49 -16.20
CA ILE A 73 -14.81 -5.15 -16.28
C ILE A 73 -14.79 -6.43 -15.44
N CYS A 74 -15.34 -6.40 -14.23
CA CYS A 74 -15.44 -7.58 -13.39
C CYS A 74 -16.26 -8.68 -14.06
N ASP A 75 -17.43 -8.34 -14.61
CA ASP A 75 -18.33 -9.26 -15.30
C ASP A 75 -17.65 -9.88 -16.53
N ARG A 76 -16.96 -9.06 -17.31
CA ARG A 76 -16.22 -9.56 -18.49
C ARG A 76 -15.09 -10.50 -18.09
N MET A 77 -14.31 -10.16 -17.06
CA MET A 77 -13.24 -11.04 -16.59
C MET A 77 -13.81 -12.40 -16.15
N ARG A 78 -14.95 -12.41 -15.46
CA ARG A 78 -15.64 -13.65 -15.07
C ARG A 78 -16.16 -14.42 -16.27
N ALA A 79 -16.83 -13.76 -17.20
CA ALA A 79 -17.39 -14.38 -18.40
C ALA A 79 -16.32 -14.98 -19.33
N GLU A 80 -15.19 -14.32 -19.44
CA GLU A 80 -14.06 -14.74 -20.28
C GLU A 80 -13.06 -15.65 -19.54
N HIS A 81 -13.36 -16.01 -18.27
CA HIS A 81 -12.53 -16.87 -17.43
C HIS A 81 -11.11 -16.32 -17.15
N TYR A 82 -10.94 -15.00 -17.15
CA TYR A 82 -9.70 -14.39 -16.68
C TYR A 82 -9.66 -14.41 -15.16
N PRO A 83 -8.59 -14.93 -14.54
CA PRO A 83 -8.44 -14.91 -13.10
C PRO A 83 -8.24 -13.46 -12.63
N CYS A 84 -9.04 -13.06 -11.64
CA CYS A 84 -8.92 -11.77 -10.97
C CYS A 84 -9.49 -11.89 -9.56
N ASP A 85 -8.72 -11.55 -8.58
CA ASP A 85 -9.10 -11.61 -7.17
C ASP A 85 -9.37 -10.21 -6.59
N VAL A 86 -8.73 -9.20 -7.15
CA VAL A 86 -8.84 -7.81 -6.67
C VAL A 86 -8.88 -6.84 -7.85
N ILE A 87 -9.75 -5.85 -7.77
CA ILE A 87 -9.71 -4.65 -8.61
C ILE A 87 -9.19 -3.49 -7.76
N HIS A 88 -8.14 -2.83 -8.24
CA HIS A 88 -7.57 -1.66 -7.61
C HIS A 88 -7.94 -0.40 -8.38
N LEU A 89 -8.75 0.48 -7.79
CA LEU A 89 -9.37 1.61 -8.49
C LEU A 89 -8.39 2.71 -8.90
N ASP A 90 -7.23 2.82 -8.25
CA ASP A 90 -6.24 3.87 -8.43
C ASP A 90 -6.83 5.28 -8.19
N THR A 91 -6.52 6.29 -9.01
CA THR A 91 -6.78 7.71 -8.69
C THR A 91 -8.20 8.19 -8.97
N GLY A 92 -8.90 7.60 -9.91
CA GLY A 92 -10.17 8.12 -10.42
C GLY A 92 -11.35 8.06 -9.46
N TRP A 93 -11.22 7.37 -8.33
CA TRP A 93 -12.28 7.32 -7.32
C TRP A 93 -12.27 8.52 -6.36
N PHE A 94 -11.16 9.27 -6.27
CA PHE A 94 -11.10 10.46 -5.46
C PHE A 94 -12.07 11.54 -5.96
N LYS A 95 -12.59 12.37 -5.06
CA LYS A 95 -13.41 13.51 -5.42
C LYS A 95 -12.67 14.44 -6.38
N THR A 96 -11.40 14.70 -6.10
CA THR A 96 -10.49 15.44 -6.96
C THR A 96 -9.32 14.52 -7.34
N ASP A 97 -9.17 14.29 -8.64
CA ASP A 97 -8.13 13.40 -9.15
C ASP A 97 -6.74 13.81 -8.62
N TRP A 98 -5.93 12.83 -8.21
CA TRP A 98 -4.57 12.98 -7.68
C TRP A 98 -4.42 13.67 -6.32
N LEU A 99 -5.51 14.10 -5.68
CA LEU A 99 -5.42 14.83 -4.41
C LEU A 99 -5.35 13.93 -3.17
N CYS A 100 -5.66 12.66 -3.27
CA CYS A 100 -5.64 11.66 -2.18
C CYS A 100 -6.43 12.10 -0.93
N GLU A 101 -7.57 12.72 -1.11
CA GLU A 101 -8.39 13.29 -0.04
C GLU A 101 -9.30 12.28 0.68
N TRP A 102 -9.23 11.00 0.30
CA TRP A 102 -10.03 9.89 0.88
C TRP A 102 -11.54 10.11 0.85
N LYS A 103 -12.00 10.83 -0.16
CA LYS A 103 -13.43 11.04 -0.44
C LYS A 103 -13.74 10.54 -1.83
N PHE A 104 -14.79 9.73 -1.93
CA PHE A 104 -15.27 9.29 -3.23
C PHE A 104 -15.85 10.44 -4.05
N ASN A 105 -15.63 10.38 -5.34
CA ASN A 105 -16.36 11.20 -6.30
C ASN A 105 -17.79 10.63 -6.42
N GLU A 106 -18.77 11.37 -5.92
CA GLU A 106 -20.17 10.93 -5.82
C GLU A 106 -20.86 10.77 -7.19
N GLU A 107 -20.37 11.45 -8.22
CA GLU A 107 -20.88 11.29 -9.59
C GLU A 107 -20.40 9.99 -10.23
N ARG A 108 -19.12 9.63 -10.00
CA ARG A 108 -18.48 8.44 -10.55
C ARG A 108 -18.80 7.19 -9.73
N PHE A 109 -18.91 7.33 -8.44
CA PHE A 109 -19.11 6.26 -7.46
C PHE A 109 -20.19 6.64 -6.45
N PRO A 110 -21.47 6.64 -6.86
CA PRO A 110 -22.59 7.10 -6.03
C PRO A 110 -22.84 6.19 -4.82
N ASP A 111 -22.55 4.89 -4.92
CA ASP A 111 -22.66 3.91 -3.83
C ASP A 111 -21.39 3.05 -3.70
N PRO A 112 -20.32 3.58 -3.13
CA PRO A 112 -19.08 2.82 -2.96
C PRO A 112 -19.21 1.63 -2.00
N LYS A 113 -20.20 1.66 -1.09
CA LYS A 113 -20.47 0.53 -0.21
C LYS A 113 -21.18 -0.60 -0.92
N GLY A 114 -22.09 -0.29 -1.84
CA GLY A 114 -22.71 -1.27 -2.73
C GLY A 114 -21.65 -1.91 -3.62
N LEU A 115 -20.86 -1.11 -4.32
CA LEU A 115 -19.79 -1.59 -5.18
C LEU A 115 -18.84 -2.59 -4.50
N SER A 116 -18.60 -2.46 -3.22
CA SER A 116 -17.71 -3.36 -2.48
C SER A 116 -18.38 -4.66 -1.99
N LYS A 117 -19.67 -4.88 -2.24
CA LYS A 117 -20.40 -6.07 -1.82
C LYS A 117 -20.71 -7.02 -2.97
N ASP A 118 -20.77 -6.51 -4.18
CA ASP A 118 -21.03 -7.23 -5.41
C ASP A 118 -19.76 -7.87 -5.95
#